data_33731f7fc18d18cfaa47b54f61575b41
#
_entry.id   33731f7fc18d18cfaa47b54f61575b41
#
_cell.length_a   1.000
_cell.length_b   1.000
_cell.length_c   1.000
_cell.angle_alpha   90.00
_cell.angle_beta   90.00
_cell.angle_gamma   90.00
#
_symmetry.space_group_name_H-M   'P 1'
#
loop_
_entity.id
_entity.type
_entity.pdbx_description
1 polymer ?
#
loop_
_entity_poly.entity_id
_entity_poly.type
_entity_poly.pdbx_seq_one_letter_code
_entity_poly.pdbx_strand_id
1 'polypeptide(L)'
;MRKFLAPVLICSVVLSQPLKAQNYYYYNSKYYDSPVVFEIGASFGAMNSFTDLGGRKGVGKSFIKDLRWKTIRPSYGVYLMAMYNNALGIRLEGTFGQVVGYDSILKSVASSTYGRYERNLSFKSKISEFQLGIEVHPLFFKSYEDEEPPSISPYTVVGASVYSFDPQAKLNGQWYSLQPLHLEGQGFAEYPDRKTYQLTQINFIAGFGVKYEINSTFNARLEFVHRFLTTDYLDDVSKEDYIDPTLFYNYLTANQAAIAQQLYNRTNELNPGDLTYFDNIQRGNPKDKDTYFTIQLKVGVMLGRQRR
;
A
#
# COMPACT_ATOMS: atom_id res chain seq x y z
N MET A 1 20.58 1.90 -25.23
CA MET A 1 19.30 1.66 -25.94
C MET A 1 19.00 0.18 -26.28
N ARG A 2 19.92 -0.78 -26.09
CA ARG A 2 19.68 -2.22 -26.44
C ARG A 2 19.00 -3.07 -25.36
N LYS A 3 18.87 -2.58 -24.12
CA LYS A 3 18.33 -3.38 -22.98
C LYS A 3 16.79 -3.33 -22.82
N PHE A 4 16.10 -2.44 -23.54
CA PHE A 4 14.62 -2.33 -23.48
C PHE A 4 13.89 -3.06 -24.61
N LEU A 5 14.61 -3.58 -25.61
CA LEU A 5 14.00 -4.28 -26.74
C LEU A 5 13.61 -5.74 -26.42
N ALA A 6 14.25 -6.37 -25.43
CA ALA A 6 13.99 -7.77 -25.09
C ALA A 6 12.59 -8.02 -24.51
N PRO A 7 12.08 -7.23 -23.52
CA PRO A 7 10.74 -7.45 -22.99
C PRO A 7 9.62 -7.12 -24.00
N VAL A 8 9.84 -6.14 -24.89
CA VAL A 8 8.87 -5.82 -25.95
C VAL A 8 8.79 -6.95 -26.99
N LEU A 9 9.92 -7.59 -27.31
CA LEU A 9 9.94 -8.72 -28.22
C LEU A 9 9.27 -9.98 -27.64
N ILE A 10 9.40 -10.21 -26.32
CA ILE A 10 8.73 -11.33 -25.65
C ILE A 10 7.22 -11.11 -25.64
N CYS A 11 6.74 -9.90 -25.37
CA CYS A 11 5.32 -9.58 -25.47
C CYS A 11 4.77 -9.75 -26.89
N SER A 12 5.51 -9.36 -27.92
CA SER A 12 5.07 -9.50 -29.30
C SER A 12 5.02 -10.96 -29.78
N VAL A 13 5.93 -11.83 -29.31
CA VAL A 13 5.92 -13.27 -29.61
C VAL A 13 4.75 -13.99 -28.94
N VAL A 14 4.37 -13.59 -27.73
CA VAL A 14 3.20 -14.16 -27.03
C VAL A 14 1.90 -13.75 -27.72
N LEU A 15 1.82 -12.56 -28.30
CA LEU A 15 0.64 -12.04 -29.00
C LEU A 15 0.52 -12.61 -30.45
N SER A 16 1.58 -13.19 -31.03
CA SER A 16 1.59 -13.71 -32.36
C SER A 16 1.32 -15.23 -32.48
N GLN A 17 1.01 -15.92 -31.41
CA GLN A 17 0.59 -17.31 -31.48
C GLN A 17 -0.76 -17.38 -32.21
N PRO A 18 -0.88 -18.21 -33.29
CA PRO A 18 -2.17 -18.41 -33.92
C PRO A 18 -3.12 -18.98 -32.87
N LEU A 19 -4.16 -18.23 -32.55
CA LEU A 19 -5.25 -18.68 -31.70
C LEU A 19 -5.86 -19.91 -32.39
N LYS A 20 -5.46 -21.12 -32.00
CA LYS A 20 -6.18 -22.33 -32.37
C LYS A 20 -7.62 -22.13 -31.98
N ALA A 21 -8.56 -22.53 -32.81
CA ALA A 21 -10.01 -22.40 -32.56
C ALA A 21 -10.30 -22.75 -31.13
N GLN A 22 -10.57 -21.72 -30.33
CA GLN A 22 -10.90 -21.89 -28.91
C GLN A 22 -12.24 -22.60 -28.88
N ASN A 23 -12.33 -23.66 -28.11
CA ASN A 23 -13.64 -24.27 -27.84
C ASN A 23 -14.43 -23.28 -26.96
N TYR A 24 -15.27 -22.49 -27.64
CA TYR A 24 -16.20 -21.61 -26.94
C TYR A 24 -17.27 -22.47 -26.26
N TYR A 25 -17.50 -22.26 -24.99
CA TYR A 25 -18.64 -22.84 -24.29
C TYR A 25 -19.70 -21.77 -24.08
N TYR A 26 -20.93 -22.21 -23.95
CA TYR A 26 -22.05 -21.34 -23.72
C TYR A 26 -21.98 -20.76 -22.32
N TYR A 27 -21.80 -19.44 -22.19
CA TYR A 27 -21.71 -18.77 -20.91
C TYR A 27 -23.10 -18.33 -20.40
N ASN A 28 -23.86 -17.68 -21.27
CA ASN A 28 -25.26 -17.28 -21.01
C ASN A 28 -26.00 -17.03 -22.31
N SER A 29 -27.30 -16.58 -22.24
CA SER A 29 -28.10 -16.26 -23.42
C SER A 29 -27.56 -15.12 -24.28
N LYS A 30 -26.60 -14.34 -23.79
CA LYS A 30 -26.13 -13.10 -24.45
C LYS A 30 -24.78 -13.25 -25.17
N TYR A 31 -23.87 -14.13 -24.70
CA TYR A 31 -22.52 -14.26 -25.28
C TYR A 31 -21.84 -15.58 -24.95
N TYR A 32 -20.83 -15.89 -25.76
CA TYR A 32 -19.96 -17.05 -25.60
C TYR A 32 -18.64 -16.64 -24.97
N ASP A 33 -18.16 -17.40 -24.00
CA ASP A 33 -16.85 -17.23 -23.40
C ASP A 33 -15.89 -18.36 -23.81
N SER A 34 -14.63 -18.02 -23.91
CA SER A 34 -13.55 -19.00 -23.82
C SER A 34 -13.41 -19.45 -22.36
N PRO A 35 -12.95 -20.68 -22.07
CA PRO A 35 -12.61 -21.10 -20.70
C PRO A 35 -11.64 -20.13 -20.00
N VAL A 36 -10.78 -19.46 -20.77
CA VAL A 36 -9.90 -18.41 -20.26
C VAL A 36 -10.28 -17.08 -20.92
N VAL A 37 -10.66 -16.12 -20.11
CA VAL A 37 -10.96 -14.74 -20.51
C VAL A 37 -9.86 -13.83 -19.97
N PHE A 38 -9.36 -12.94 -20.80
CA PHE A 38 -8.39 -11.93 -20.37
C PHE A 38 -9.09 -10.62 -20.07
N GLU A 39 -8.56 -9.89 -19.11
CA GLU A 39 -9.07 -8.57 -18.73
C GLU A 39 -7.90 -7.61 -18.54
N ILE A 40 -8.04 -6.41 -19.08
CA ILE A 40 -7.17 -5.27 -18.81
C ILE A 40 -8.00 -4.17 -18.18
N GLY A 41 -7.45 -3.50 -17.18
CA GLY A 41 -8.22 -2.42 -16.55
C GLY A 41 -7.35 -1.41 -15.82
N ALA A 42 -8.03 -0.36 -15.38
CA ALA A 42 -7.45 0.70 -14.57
C ALA A 42 -8.24 0.84 -13.26
N SER A 43 -7.56 1.34 -12.24
CA SER A 43 -8.13 1.60 -10.93
C SER A 43 -7.87 3.02 -10.48
N PHE A 44 -8.84 3.58 -9.75
CA PHE A 44 -8.71 4.86 -9.05
C PHE A 44 -9.44 4.76 -7.71
N GLY A 45 -8.87 5.36 -6.66
CA GLY A 45 -9.48 5.32 -5.34
C GLY A 45 -8.68 6.00 -4.26
N ALA A 46 -8.79 5.46 -3.07
CA ALA A 46 -8.21 5.97 -1.85
C ALA A 46 -7.17 5.00 -1.29
N MET A 47 -6.08 5.55 -0.75
CA MET A 47 -5.03 4.84 -0.01
C MET A 47 -4.89 5.47 1.38
N ASN A 48 -4.69 4.64 2.39
CA ASN A 48 -4.39 5.07 3.75
C ASN A 48 -3.53 4.01 4.45
N SER A 49 -2.87 4.39 5.55
CA SER A 49 -2.01 3.50 6.34
C SER A 49 -2.44 3.47 7.80
N PHE A 50 -2.04 2.39 8.47
CA PHE A 50 -2.02 2.27 9.91
C PHE A 50 -0.55 2.15 10.31
N THR A 51 -0.04 3.22 10.90
CA THR A 51 1.34 3.39 11.34
C THR A 51 1.36 4.01 12.73
N ASP A 52 2.54 4.12 13.33
CA ASP A 52 2.72 4.72 14.64
C ASP A 52 2.35 6.20 14.71
N LEU A 53 2.36 6.90 13.55
CA LEU A 53 2.11 8.33 13.50
C LEU A 53 0.62 8.66 13.31
N GLY A 54 0.11 9.55 14.14
CA GLY A 54 -1.29 9.96 14.12
C GLY A 54 -2.19 9.02 14.92
N GLY A 55 -3.20 8.41 14.28
CA GLY A 55 -4.18 7.54 14.95
C GLY A 55 -5.29 8.30 15.65
N ARG A 56 -5.92 7.69 16.68
CA ARG A 56 -7.05 8.25 17.44
C ARG A 56 -6.70 8.50 18.91
N LYS A 57 -7.70 9.01 19.66
CA LYS A 57 -7.70 9.19 21.11
C LYS A 57 -7.28 7.93 21.86
N GLY A 58 -6.45 8.07 22.90
CA GLY A 58 -5.99 6.98 23.77
C GLY A 58 -4.81 6.20 23.19
N VAL A 59 -4.59 5.00 23.68
CA VAL A 59 -3.64 4.03 23.08
C VAL A 59 -4.12 3.67 21.68
N GLY A 60 -3.22 3.59 20.71
CA GLY A 60 -3.52 3.21 19.34
C GLY A 60 -4.33 1.91 19.31
N LYS A 61 -5.31 1.83 18.42
CA LYS A 61 -6.16 0.65 18.25
C LYS A 61 -5.93 0.08 16.87
N SER A 62 -5.83 -1.23 16.80
CA SER A 62 -5.63 -1.93 15.54
C SER A 62 -6.81 -1.72 14.58
N PHE A 63 -6.49 -1.58 13.28
CA PHE A 63 -7.45 -1.61 12.17
C PHE A 63 -8.38 -0.38 12.06
N ILE A 64 -9.58 -0.56 11.52
CA ILE A 64 -10.56 0.49 11.13
C ILE A 64 -10.81 1.55 12.23
N LYS A 65 -10.59 1.22 13.50
CA LYS A 65 -10.81 2.14 14.63
C LYS A 65 -9.84 3.33 14.64
N ASP A 66 -8.69 3.24 13.97
CA ASP A 66 -7.72 4.33 13.86
C ASP A 66 -7.79 5.08 12.52
N LEU A 67 -8.72 4.71 11.65
CA LEU A 67 -8.93 5.37 10.36
C LEU A 67 -9.26 6.86 10.54
N ARG A 68 -8.48 7.72 9.88
CA ARG A 68 -8.72 9.16 9.79
C ARG A 68 -8.94 9.59 8.34
N TRP A 69 -10.04 10.27 8.09
CA TRP A 69 -10.38 10.80 6.75
C TRP A 69 -9.34 11.83 6.23
N LYS A 70 -8.70 12.56 7.15
CA LYS A 70 -7.70 13.59 6.81
C LYS A 70 -6.40 13.03 6.23
N THR A 71 -6.08 11.75 6.49
CA THR A 71 -4.88 11.08 6.00
C THR A 71 -5.10 10.29 4.71
N ILE A 72 -6.34 10.21 4.22
CA ILE A 72 -6.65 9.56 2.96
C ILE A 72 -5.99 10.32 1.81
N ARG A 73 -5.35 9.56 0.90
CA ARG A 73 -4.71 10.08 -0.32
C ARG A 73 -5.20 9.33 -1.54
N PRO A 74 -5.20 9.95 -2.73
CA PRO A 74 -5.57 9.26 -3.96
C PRO A 74 -4.60 8.13 -4.28
N SER A 75 -5.14 7.05 -4.87
CA SER A 75 -4.38 5.96 -5.46
C SER A 75 -4.91 5.64 -6.85
N TYR A 76 -4.05 5.16 -7.71
CA TYR A 76 -4.38 4.75 -9.07
C TYR A 76 -3.56 3.53 -9.44
N GLY A 77 -4.04 2.77 -10.41
CA GLY A 77 -3.34 1.58 -10.86
C GLY A 77 -3.82 1.09 -12.21
N VAL A 78 -3.13 0.07 -12.69
CA VAL A 78 -3.49 -0.69 -13.89
C VAL A 78 -3.30 -2.17 -13.61
N TYR A 79 -4.13 -3.01 -14.21
CA TYR A 79 -4.04 -4.45 -14.01
C TYR A 79 -4.28 -5.23 -15.30
N LEU A 80 -3.70 -6.42 -15.31
CA LEU A 80 -3.94 -7.49 -16.29
C LEU A 80 -4.41 -8.71 -15.53
N MET A 81 -5.40 -9.41 -16.04
CA MET A 81 -5.94 -10.60 -15.41
C MET A 81 -6.27 -11.65 -16.44
N ALA A 82 -5.97 -12.92 -16.11
CA ALA A 82 -6.47 -14.09 -16.80
C ALA A 82 -7.45 -14.81 -15.89
N MET A 83 -8.69 -14.96 -16.32
CA MET A 83 -9.78 -15.57 -15.56
C MET A 83 -10.14 -16.92 -16.18
N TYR A 84 -10.13 -17.98 -15.37
CA TYR A 84 -10.55 -19.33 -15.77
C TYR A 84 -11.99 -19.58 -15.29
N ASN A 85 -12.85 -19.95 -16.24
CA ASN A 85 -14.28 -20.21 -16.03
C ASN A 85 -15.01 -19.13 -15.23
N ASN A 86 -14.58 -17.89 -15.30
CA ASN A 86 -15.07 -16.77 -14.49
C ASN A 86 -15.00 -16.99 -12.96
N ALA A 87 -14.40 -18.08 -12.50
CA ALA A 87 -14.32 -18.51 -11.11
C ALA A 87 -12.96 -18.21 -10.45
N LEU A 88 -11.86 -18.45 -11.18
CA LEU A 88 -10.49 -18.30 -10.68
C LEU A 88 -9.70 -17.38 -11.58
N GLY A 89 -9.08 -16.35 -11.02
CA GLY A 89 -8.25 -15.40 -11.76
C GLY A 89 -6.82 -15.31 -11.25
N ILE A 90 -5.88 -15.09 -12.17
CA ILE A 90 -4.52 -14.65 -11.83
C ILE A 90 -4.41 -13.21 -12.30
N ARG A 91 -4.03 -12.30 -11.38
CA ARG A 91 -3.96 -10.86 -11.61
C ARG A 91 -2.57 -10.32 -11.34
N LEU A 92 -2.05 -9.57 -12.31
CA LEU A 92 -0.89 -8.69 -12.17
C LEU A 92 -1.41 -7.26 -12.07
N GLU A 93 -0.99 -6.52 -11.06
CA GLU A 93 -1.44 -5.14 -10.87
C GLU A 93 -0.30 -4.23 -10.42
N GLY A 94 -0.19 -3.05 -11.04
CA GLY A 94 0.63 -1.96 -10.56
C GLY A 94 -0.24 -0.94 -9.84
N THR A 95 0.07 -0.62 -8.57
CA THR A 95 -0.65 0.37 -7.76
C THR A 95 0.30 1.47 -7.32
N PHE A 96 -0.13 2.72 -7.48
CA PHE A 96 0.63 3.92 -7.14
C PHE A 96 -0.20 4.83 -6.25
N GLY A 97 0.44 5.42 -5.24
CA GLY A 97 -0.24 6.30 -4.31
C GLY A 97 0.71 6.93 -3.31
N GLN A 98 0.14 7.42 -2.24
CA GLN A 98 0.89 8.03 -1.15
C GLN A 98 0.18 7.74 0.17
N VAL A 99 0.95 7.53 1.23
CA VAL A 99 0.47 7.48 2.61
C VAL A 99 1.04 8.64 3.40
N VAL A 100 0.32 9.09 4.42
CA VAL A 100 0.73 10.20 5.30
C VAL A 100 0.25 9.95 6.72
N GLY A 101 1.04 10.39 7.70
CA GLY A 101 0.67 10.42 9.11
C GLY A 101 1.13 11.71 9.78
N TYR A 102 0.36 12.22 10.74
CA TYR A 102 0.65 13.45 11.48
C TYR A 102 0.17 13.33 12.91
N ASP A 103 1.06 13.53 13.89
CA ASP A 103 0.68 13.59 15.30
C ASP A 103 -0.15 14.84 15.63
N SER A 104 0.06 15.93 14.90
CA SER A 104 -0.71 17.18 15.05
C SER A 104 -2.22 17.02 14.84
N ILE A 105 -2.66 15.94 14.19
CA ILE A 105 -4.08 15.59 14.03
C ILE A 105 -4.76 15.30 15.38
N LEU A 106 -3.97 15.00 16.43
CA LEU A 106 -4.41 14.66 17.78
C LEU A 106 -4.65 15.89 18.68
N LYS A 107 -4.39 17.12 18.19
CA LYS A 107 -4.50 18.36 18.96
C LYS A 107 -5.79 18.47 19.80
N SER A 108 -6.93 18.09 19.25
CA SER A 108 -8.24 18.16 19.94
C SER A 108 -8.41 17.14 21.07
N VAL A 109 -7.52 16.18 21.19
CA VAL A 109 -7.54 15.08 22.18
C VAL A 109 -6.17 14.88 22.85
N ALA A 110 -5.34 15.92 22.85
CA ALA A 110 -3.94 15.88 23.32
C ALA A 110 -3.79 15.25 24.71
N SER A 111 -4.64 15.64 25.68
CA SER A 111 -4.63 15.12 27.06
C SER A 111 -4.86 13.60 27.18
N SER A 112 -5.23 12.92 26.13
CA SER A 112 -5.53 11.48 26.11
C SER A 112 -4.73 10.71 25.05
N THR A 113 -3.60 11.27 24.58
CA THR A 113 -2.81 10.70 23.48
C THR A 113 -1.54 10.00 23.94
N TYR A 114 -1.27 9.98 25.24
CA TYR A 114 -0.06 9.35 25.81
C TYR A 114 1.25 9.83 25.16
N GLY A 115 1.38 11.15 24.97
CA GLY A 115 2.57 11.79 24.43
C GLY A 115 2.65 11.83 22.89
N ARG A 116 1.77 11.15 22.13
CA ARG A 116 1.82 11.17 20.66
C ARG A 116 1.59 12.57 20.07
N TYR A 117 0.71 13.38 20.65
CA TYR A 117 0.53 14.76 20.21
C TYR A 117 1.82 15.58 20.43
N GLU A 118 2.39 15.44 21.61
CA GLU A 118 3.61 16.15 22.04
C GLU A 118 4.83 15.72 21.22
N ARG A 119 4.92 14.46 20.79
CA ARG A 119 5.93 13.92 19.91
C ARG A 119 6.02 14.70 18.59
N ASN A 120 4.90 15.18 18.07
CA ASN A 120 4.77 16.08 16.92
C ASN A 120 5.43 15.59 15.62
N LEU A 121 5.58 14.29 15.45
CA LEU A 121 6.15 13.72 14.24
C LEU A 121 5.16 13.74 13.08
N SER A 122 5.69 13.73 11.87
CA SER A 122 4.88 13.68 10.65
C SER A 122 5.67 13.05 9.53
N PHE A 123 4.99 12.30 8.67
CA PHE A 123 5.59 11.75 7.46
C PHE A 123 4.65 11.78 6.27
N LYS A 124 5.24 11.67 5.10
CA LYS A 124 4.59 11.20 3.87
C LYS A 124 5.49 10.17 3.20
N SER A 125 4.90 9.16 2.59
CA SER A 125 5.66 8.17 1.82
C SER A 125 4.93 7.88 0.50
N LYS A 126 5.64 8.00 -0.63
CA LYS A 126 5.14 7.58 -1.94
C LYS A 126 5.24 6.06 -2.02
N ILE A 127 4.19 5.43 -2.51
CA ILE A 127 4.11 3.98 -2.69
C ILE A 127 4.05 3.66 -4.18
N SER A 128 4.91 2.76 -4.61
CA SER A 128 4.86 2.09 -5.91
C SER A 128 4.88 0.59 -5.67
N GLU A 129 3.82 -0.10 -6.07
CA GLU A 129 3.59 -1.51 -5.77
C GLU A 129 3.31 -2.29 -7.05
N PHE A 130 3.91 -3.49 -7.17
CA PHE A 130 3.60 -4.48 -8.19
C PHE A 130 3.20 -5.78 -7.49
N GLN A 131 1.96 -6.19 -7.70
CA GLN A 131 1.35 -7.34 -7.05
C GLN A 131 1.02 -8.47 -8.02
N LEU A 132 1.17 -9.70 -7.53
CA LEU A 132 0.62 -10.92 -8.11
C LEU A 132 -0.45 -11.45 -7.16
N GLY A 133 -1.68 -11.57 -7.65
CA GLY A 133 -2.83 -12.02 -6.84
C GLY A 133 -3.58 -13.16 -7.51
N ILE A 134 -4.17 -14.00 -6.68
CA ILE A 134 -5.17 -14.99 -7.06
C ILE A 134 -6.53 -14.42 -6.66
N GLU A 135 -7.44 -14.37 -7.60
CA GLU A 135 -8.80 -13.87 -7.43
C GLU A 135 -9.78 -15.03 -7.50
N VAL A 136 -10.73 -15.09 -6.56
CA VAL A 136 -11.70 -16.18 -6.44
C VAL A 136 -13.11 -15.59 -6.43
N HIS A 137 -13.94 -16.03 -7.38
CA HIS A 137 -15.35 -15.67 -7.53
C HIS A 137 -16.23 -16.84 -7.15
N PRO A 138 -16.71 -16.94 -5.89
CA PRO A 138 -17.37 -18.14 -5.39
C PRO A 138 -18.69 -18.47 -6.10
N LEU A 139 -19.38 -17.47 -6.62
CA LEU A 139 -20.64 -17.70 -7.33
C LEU A 139 -20.44 -18.48 -8.64
N PHE A 140 -19.27 -18.41 -9.26
CA PHE A 140 -18.97 -19.07 -10.54
C PHE A 140 -18.39 -20.49 -10.38
N PHE A 141 -18.36 -21.07 -9.17
CA PHE A 141 -18.18 -22.51 -9.00
C PHE A 141 -19.43 -23.32 -9.35
N LYS A 142 -20.60 -22.67 -9.44
CA LYS A 142 -21.83 -23.25 -10.00
C LYS A 142 -21.80 -23.11 -11.52
N SER A 143 -22.32 -24.13 -12.25
CA SER A 143 -22.61 -24.01 -13.67
C SER A 143 -23.89 -23.20 -13.91
N TYR A 144 -23.90 -22.42 -15.00
CA TYR A 144 -25.05 -21.59 -15.43
C TYR A 144 -25.50 -21.95 -16.84
N GLU A 145 -25.49 -23.26 -17.19
CA GLU A 145 -25.85 -23.72 -18.54
C GLU A 145 -27.27 -23.34 -18.90
N ASP A 146 -28.21 -23.46 -17.94
CA ASP A 146 -29.63 -23.21 -18.12
C ASP A 146 -30.13 -21.89 -17.46
N GLU A 147 -29.26 -21.16 -16.75
CA GLU A 147 -29.62 -19.95 -16.01
C GLU A 147 -28.74 -18.78 -16.44
N GLU A 148 -29.21 -17.54 -16.32
CA GLU A 148 -28.36 -16.37 -16.49
C GLU A 148 -27.42 -16.23 -15.29
N PRO A 149 -26.08 -16.09 -15.50
CA PRO A 149 -25.15 -15.85 -14.44
C PRO A 149 -25.38 -14.47 -13.80
N PRO A 150 -25.04 -14.29 -12.52
CA PRO A 150 -25.26 -13.04 -11.82
C PRO A 150 -24.42 -11.92 -12.42
N SER A 151 -25.05 -10.78 -12.69
CA SER A 151 -24.35 -9.56 -13.14
C SER A 151 -23.51 -8.92 -12.03
N ILE A 152 -23.79 -9.24 -10.76
CA ILE A 152 -23.04 -8.80 -9.57
C ILE A 152 -22.41 -10.02 -8.94
N SER A 153 -21.08 -9.98 -8.78
CA SER A 153 -20.30 -11.09 -8.23
C SER A 153 -19.33 -10.60 -7.16
N PRO A 154 -19.50 -11.02 -5.90
CA PRO A 154 -18.47 -10.83 -4.89
C PRO A 154 -17.25 -11.70 -5.20
N TYR A 155 -16.07 -11.21 -4.83
CA TYR A 155 -14.82 -11.94 -4.98
C TYR A 155 -13.84 -11.62 -3.85
N THR A 156 -12.86 -12.50 -3.70
CA THR A 156 -11.71 -12.29 -2.83
C THR A 156 -10.43 -12.31 -3.64
N VAL A 157 -9.41 -11.60 -3.14
CA VAL A 157 -8.06 -11.61 -3.72
C VAL A 157 -7.05 -11.83 -2.61
N VAL A 158 -6.09 -12.72 -2.87
CA VAL A 158 -4.94 -12.97 -2.00
C VAL A 158 -3.68 -13.07 -2.84
N GLY A 159 -2.54 -12.67 -2.30
CA GLY A 159 -1.29 -12.73 -3.05
C GLY A 159 -0.12 -12.09 -2.32
N ALA A 160 0.89 -11.75 -3.10
CA ALA A 160 2.09 -11.06 -2.62
C ALA A 160 2.44 -9.92 -3.59
N SER A 161 3.17 -8.93 -3.07
CA SER A 161 3.67 -7.85 -3.89
C SER A 161 5.07 -7.42 -3.49
N VAL A 162 5.74 -6.77 -4.42
CA VAL A 162 6.96 -5.99 -4.17
C VAL A 162 6.54 -4.53 -4.20
N TYR A 163 6.90 -3.78 -3.16
CA TYR A 163 6.60 -2.37 -3.08
C TYR A 163 7.82 -1.56 -2.71
N SER A 164 7.89 -0.34 -3.21
CA SER A 164 8.87 0.66 -2.81
C SER A 164 8.19 1.83 -2.11
N PHE A 165 8.87 2.39 -1.13
CA PHE A 165 8.39 3.49 -0.31
C PHE A 165 9.56 4.41 0.04
N ASP A 166 9.28 5.67 0.40
CA ASP A 166 10.27 6.66 0.82
C ASP A 166 9.63 7.59 1.86
N PRO A 167 9.79 7.27 3.17
CA PRO A 167 9.28 8.13 4.22
C PRO A 167 10.06 9.45 4.24
N GLN A 168 9.33 10.54 4.17
CA GLN A 168 9.84 11.90 4.16
C GLN A 168 9.15 12.75 5.21
N ALA A 169 9.91 13.62 5.88
CA ALA A 169 9.37 14.65 6.76
C ALA A 169 9.71 16.06 6.24
N LYS A 170 8.86 17.01 6.63
CA LYS A 170 9.02 18.41 6.24
C LYS A 170 9.74 19.19 7.33
N LEU A 171 10.83 19.88 6.97
CA LEU A 171 11.56 20.80 7.85
C LEU A 171 11.79 22.11 7.10
N ASN A 172 11.43 23.24 7.71
CA ASN A 172 11.63 24.58 7.13
C ASN A 172 11.10 24.73 5.69
N GLY A 173 9.95 24.07 5.39
CA GLY A 173 9.35 24.11 4.06
C GLY A 173 9.86 23.07 3.06
N GLN A 174 11.00 22.42 3.31
CA GLN A 174 11.63 21.42 2.46
C GLN A 174 11.33 19.98 2.94
N TRP A 175 11.22 19.02 2.00
CA TRP A 175 11.04 17.60 2.30
C TRP A 175 12.38 16.88 2.29
N TYR A 176 12.63 16.07 3.32
CA TYR A 176 13.83 15.25 3.49
C TYR A 176 13.43 13.79 3.62
N SER A 177 14.10 12.90 2.87
CA SER A 177 13.98 11.45 3.05
C SER A 177 14.58 11.06 4.40
N LEU A 178 13.85 10.25 5.17
CA LEU A 178 14.21 9.94 6.57
C LEU A 178 15.20 8.77 6.67
N GLN A 179 15.08 7.77 5.79
CA GLN A 179 15.93 6.58 5.83
C GLN A 179 17.44 6.88 5.87
N PRO A 180 17.99 7.85 5.07
CA PRO A 180 19.43 8.17 5.14
C PRO A 180 19.84 8.95 6.39
N LEU A 181 18.89 9.43 7.19
CA LEU A 181 19.17 10.20 8.41
C LEU A 181 19.27 9.31 9.66
N HIS A 182 18.90 8.02 9.54
CA HIS A 182 19.01 7.05 10.64
C HIS A 182 18.46 7.56 11.96
N LEU A 183 17.24 8.12 11.95
CA LEU A 183 16.65 8.85 13.09
C LEU A 183 16.48 8.01 14.37
N GLU A 184 16.52 6.69 14.25
CA GLU A 184 16.52 5.76 15.38
C GLU A 184 17.89 5.08 15.59
N GLY A 185 18.98 5.62 15.00
CA GLY A 185 20.31 5.06 15.13
C GLY A 185 20.52 3.75 14.38
N GLN A 186 19.78 3.54 13.29
CA GLN A 186 19.90 2.34 12.47
C GLN A 186 21.32 2.23 11.89
N GLY A 187 22.02 1.14 12.26
CA GLY A 187 23.41 0.89 11.85
C GLY A 187 24.47 1.58 12.69
N PHE A 188 24.09 2.28 13.78
CA PHE A 188 25.08 2.84 14.72
C PHE A 188 25.62 1.73 15.64
N ALA A 189 26.90 1.80 15.98
CA ALA A 189 27.55 0.77 16.79
C ALA A 189 26.98 0.69 18.23
N GLU A 190 26.50 1.81 18.76
CA GLU A 190 25.87 1.92 20.07
C GLU A 190 24.48 1.24 20.12
N TYR A 191 23.87 0.99 18.94
CA TYR A 191 22.56 0.38 18.80
C TYR A 191 22.60 -0.83 17.85
N PRO A 192 23.32 -1.92 18.17
CA PRO A 192 23.59 -3.04 17.25
C PRO A 192 22.33 -3.79 16.78
N ASP A 193 21.25 -3.70 17.54
CA ASP A 193 19.95 -4.32 17.19
C ASP A 193 19.11 -3.49 16.21
N ARG A 194 19.51 -2.25 15.93
CA ARG A 194 18.79 -1.32 15.04
C ARG A 194 19.40 -1.37 13.65
N LYS A 195 18.88 -2.27 12.82
CA LYS A 195 19.38 -2.45 11.45
C LYS A 195 18.75 -1.43 10.49
N THR A 196 19.55 -0.99 9.51
CA THR A 196 19.03 -0.19 8.39
C THR A 196 18.01 -0.99 7.59
N TYR A 197 16.88 -0.39 7.29
CA TYR A 197 15.83 -1.02 6.49
C TYR A 197 15.98 -0.71 5.00
N GLN A 198 15.40 -1.58 4.17
CA GLN A 198 15.39 -1.40 2.71
C GLN A 198 14.12 -0.65 2.29
N LEU A 199 14.25 0.26 1.32
CA LEU A 199 13.11 1.01 0.76
C LEU A 199 12.27 0.21 -0.25
N THR A 200 12.74 -0.98 -0.63
CA THR A 200 11.99 -1.93 -1.47
C THR A 200 11.85 -3.24 -0.71
N GLN A 201 10.61 -3.68 -0.52
CA GLN A 201 10.29 -4.83 0.31
C GLN A 201 9.13 -5.64 -0.28
N ILE A 202 8.88 -6.80 0.31
CA ILE A 202 7.76 -7.67 -0.01
C ILE A 202 6.65 -7.46 1.03
N ASN A 203 5.40 -7.55 0.58
CA ASN A 203 4.25 -7.64 1.46
C ASN A 203 3.30 -8.75 0.99
N PHE A 204 2.36 -9.13 1.85
CA PHE A 204 1.25 -10.00 1.54
C PHE A 204 -0.03 -9.18 1.42
N ILE A 205 -0.88 -9.55 0.46
CA ILE A 205 -2.14 -8.87 0.22
C ILE A 205 -3.31 -9.79 0.51
N ALA A 206 -4.37 -9.22 1.08
CA ALA A 206 -5.67 -9.86 1.18
C ALA A 206 -6.75 -8.81 0.98
N GLY A 207 -7.77 -9.14 0.19
CA GLY A 207 -8.82 -8.21 -0.15
C GLY A 207 -10.09 -8.89 -0.58
N PHE A 208 -11.11 -8.06 -0.74
CA PHE A 208 -12.40 -8.47 -1.25
C PHE A 208 -13.00 -7.35 -2.10
N GLY A 209 -13.86 -7.73 -3.01
CA GLY A 209 -14.54 -6.78 -3.88
C GLY A 209 -15.85 -7.31 -4.41
N VAL A 210 -16.52 -6.44 -5.14
CA VAL A 210 -17.72 -6.77 -5.89
C VAL A 210 -17.49 -6.34 -7.33
N LYS A 211 -17.66 -7.26 -8.26
CA LYS A 211 -17.63 -7.03 -9.70
C LYS A 211 -19.06 -6.86 -10.20
N TYR A 212 -19.28 -5.86 -11.03
CA TYR A 212 -20.50 -5.62 -11.78
C TYR A 212 -20.21 -5.71 -13.28
N GLU A 213 -20.88 -6.61 -13.98
CA GLU A 213 -20.79 -6.72 -15.45
C GLU A 213 -21.73 -5.71 -16.10
N ILE A 214 -21.19 -4.67 -16.71
CA ILE A 214 -21.94 -3.64 -17.41
C ILE A 214 -22.46 -4.19 -18.73
N ASN A 215 -21.58 -4.89 -19.45
CA ASN A 215 -21.91 -5.58 -20.72
C ASN A 215 -20.84 -6.65 -21.01
N SER A 216 -20.87 -7.24 -22.22
CA SER A 216 -19.91 -8.26 -22.64
C SER A 216 -18.44 -7.79 -22.62
N THR A 217 -18.20 -6.48 -22.75
CA THR A 217 -16.85 -5.92 -22.88
C THR A 217 -16.38 -5.22 -21.62
N PHE A 218 -17.28 -4.55 -20.89
CA PHE A 218 -16.93 -3.70 -19.76
C PHE A 218 -17.48 -4.24 -18.44
N ASN A 219 -16.66 -4.17 -17.42
CA ASN A 219 -17.08 -4.36 -16.03
C ASN A 219 -16.56 -3.23 -15.14
N ALA A 220 -17.22 -3.05 -14.01
CA ALA A 220 -16.80 -2.19 -12.93
C ALA A 220 -16.61 -3.02 -11.66
N ARG A 221 -15.68 -2.63 -10.81
CA ARG A 221 -15.41 -3.31 -9.53
C ARG A 221 -15.20 -2.28 -8.43
N LEU A 222 -15.72 -2.57 -7.25
CA LEU A 222 -15.35 -1.87 -6.03
C LEU A 222 -14.57 -2.86 -5.18
N GLU A 223 -13.32 -2.51 -4.82
CA GLU A 223 -12.39 -3.41 -4.16
C GLU A 223 -11.72 -2.76 -2.95
N PHE A 224 -11.62 -3.50 -1.86
CA PHE A 224 -10.79 -3.21 -0.70
C PHE A 224 -9.64 -4.21 -0.66
N VAL A 225 -8.40 -3.71 -0.58
CA VAL A 225 -7.21 -4.55 -0.40
C VAL A 225 -6.37 -4.03 0.75
N HIS A 226 -6.02 -4.92 1.67
CA HIS A 226 -5.13 -4.68 2.80
C HIS A 226 -3.76 -5.31 2.55
N ARG A 227 -2.68 -4.61 2.95
CA ARG A 227 -1.29 -5.04 2.81
C ARG A 227 -0.68 -5.24 4.17
N PHE A 228 -0.21 -6.46 4.41
CA PHE A 228 0.52 -6.85 5.60
C PHE A 228 2.02 -6.70 5.31
N LEU A 229 2.64 -5.68 5.90
CA LEU A 229 4.04 -5.38 5.65
C LEU A 229 4.96 -6.29 6.46
N THR A 230 6.16 -6.50 5.93
CA THR A 230 7.23 -7.20 6.65
C THR A 230 8.07 -6.26 7.51
N THR A 231 7.96 -4.95 7.28
CA THR A 231 8.66 -3.88 7.99
C THR A 231 7.71 -3.07 8.89
N ASP A 232 8.30 -2.39 9.87
CA ASP A 232 7.68 -1.43 10.76
C ASP A 232 8.26 -0.02 10.53
N TYR A 233 8.77 0.24 9.33
CA TYR A 233 9.43 1.50 8.98
C TYR A 233 8.77 2.22 7.81
N LEU A 234 7.48 1.99 7.57
CA LEU A 234 6.74 2.72 6.53
C LEU A 234 6.73 4.22 6.78
N ASP A 235 6.77 4.62 8.05
CA ASP A 235 6.80 6.00 8.54
C ASP A 235 8.14 6.42 9.20
N ASP A 236 9.18 5.55 9.15
CA ASP A 236 10.49 5.72 9.81
C ASP A 236 10.41 5.68 11.35
N VAL A 237 9.37 5.10 11.91
CA VAL A 237 9.18 5.00 13.37
C VAL A 237 8.88 3.56 13.75
N SER A 238 9.70 2.98 14.65
CA SER A 238 9.56 1.59 15.11
C SER A 238 9.98 1.43 16.57
N LYS A 239 11.00 2.14 17.05
CA LYS A 239 11.59 1.92 18.37
C LYS A 239 10.93 2.78 19.43
N GLU A 240 10.84 2.22 20.65
CA GLU A 240 10.24 2.93 21.79
C GLU A 240 11.09 4.12 22.22
N ASP A 241 12.43 3.95 22.24
CA ASP A 241 13.35 4.90 22.83
C ASP A 241 13.98 5.83 21.78
N TYR A 242 14.19 7.07 22.20
CA TYR A 242 15.03 8.01 21.48
C TYR A 242 16.51 7.67 21.67
N ILE A 243 17.33 8.02 20.68
CA ILE A 243 18.80 7.86 20.74
C ILE A 243 19.47 9.11 21.30
N ASP A 244 20.76 8.99 21.66
CA ASP A 244 21.60 10.16 21.92
C ASP A 244 21.80 10.94 20.60
N PRO A 245 21.28 12.19 20.51
CA PRO A 245 21.38 12.98 19.27
C PRO A 245 22.79 13.42 18.92
N THR A 246 23.75 13.36 19.86
CA THR A 246 25.16 13.70 19.57
C THR A 246 25.80 12.70 18.63
N LEU A 247 25.32 11.46 18.63
CA LEU A 247 25.81 10.39 17.77
C LEU A 247 25.58 10.66 16.28
N PHE A 248 24.59 11.46 15.90
CA PHE A 248 24.41 11.82 14.50
C PHE A 248 25.67 12.40 13.87
N TYR A 249 26.46 13.18 14.61
CA TYR A 249 27.70 13.77 14.11
C TYR A 249 28.84 12.77 13.95
N ASN A 250 28.76 11.59 14.58
CA ASN A 250 29.74 10.52 14.43
C ASN A 250 29.54 9.70 13.15
N TYR A 251 28.27 9.61 12.66
CA TYR A 251 27.88 8.72 11.58
C TYR A 251 27.41 9.43 10.31
N LEU A 252 27.00 10.68 10.41
CA LEU A 252 26.43 11.45 9.29
C LEU A 252 27.34 12.63 8.95
N THR A 253 27.17 13.18 7.75
CA THR A 253 27.79 14.47 7.42
C THR A 253 27.22 15.57 8.32
N ALA A 254 27.97 16.64 8.55
CA ALA A 254 27.55 17.74 9.43
C ALA A 254 26.16 18.31 9.05
N ASN A 255 25.85 18.42 7.75
CA ASN A 255 24.56 18.89 7.28
C ASN A 255 23.43 17.88 7.56
N GLN A 256 23.67 16.59 7.31
CA GLN A 256 22.69 15.53 7.62
C GLN A 256 22.45 15.41 9.13
N ALA A 257 23.52 15.49 9.94
CA ALA A 257 23.41 15.45 11.40
C ALA A 257 22.56 16.60 11.95
N ALA A 258 22.76 17.83 11.44
CA ALA A 258 21.96 18.99 11.83
C ALA A 258 20.47 18.84 11.45
N ILE A 259 20.17 18.24 10.29
CA ILE A 259 18.80 17.92 9.86
C ILE A 259 18.22 16.80 10.72
N ALA A 260 18.99 15.73 10.95
CA ALA A 260 18.57 14.59 11.76
C ALA A 260 18.20 15.03 13.19
N GLN A 261 18.99 15.85 13.83
CA GLN A 261 18.71 16.40 15.17
C GLN A 261 17.37 17.17 15.25
N GLN A 262 16.97 17.83 14.17
CA GLN A 262 15.71 18.57 14.14
C GLN A 262 14.51 17.68 13.82
N LEU A 263 14.72 16.56 13.12
CA LEU A 263 13.64 15.66 12.68
C LEU A 263 13.40 14.47 13.63
N TYR A 264 14.45 14.00 14.36
CA TYR A 264 14.32 12.82 15.22
C TYR A 264 13.40 13.05 16.40
N ASN A 265 13.34 14.31 16.91
CA ASN A 265 12.47 14.75 17.96
C ASN A 265 11.95 16.18 17.67
N ARG A 266 10.64 16.32 17.58
CA ARG A 266 9.99 17.59 17.21
C ARG A 266 9.15 18.21 18.33
N THR A 267 9.32 17.74 19.56
CA THR A 267 8.62 18.24 20.76
C THR A 267 8.88 19.73 20.97
N ASN A 268 10.12 20.18 20.74
CA ASN A 268 10.52 21.58 20.89
C ASN A 268 9.75 22.55 19.95
N GLU A 269 9.14 22.07 18.87
CA GLU A 269 8.31 22.91 18.00
C GLU A 269 6.99 23.31 18.68
N LEU A 270 6.47 22.49 19.61
CA LEU A 270 5.26 22.77 20.39
C LEU A 270 5.56 23.48 21.69
N ASN A 271 6.66 23.12 22.36
CA ASN A 271 7.06 23.63 23.67
C ASN A 271 8.53 24.12 23.63
N PRO A 272 8.82 25.31 23.06
CA PRO A 272 10.20 25.80 22.98
C PRO A 272 10.83 25.96 24.35
N GLY A 273 11.99 25.32 24.56
CA GLY A 273 12.78 25.43 25.80
C GLY A 273 12.46 24.41 26.89
N ASP A 274 11.49 23.53 26.69
CA ASP A 274 11.21 22.43 27.62
C ASP A 274 12.04 21.19 27.24
N LEU A 275 13.20 21.04 27.90
CA LEU A 275 14.11 19.90 27.69
C LEU A 275 13.73 18.68 28.55
N THR A 276 12.80 18.81 29.50
CA THR A 276 12.46 17.74 30.44
C THR A 276 11.45 16.74 29.86
N TYR A 277 10.89 17.02 28.70
CA TYR A 277 9.83 16.24 28.05
C TYR A 277 10.33 14.93 27.43
N PHE A 278 11.64 14.74 27.26
CA PHE A 278 12.23 13.66 26.49
C PHE A 278 12.18 12.28 27.15
N ASP A 279 12.26 12.23 28.48
CA ASP A 279 12.45 10.96 29.21
C ASP A 279 11.18 10.11 29.34
N ASN A 280 10.01 10.66 28.96
CA ASN A 280 8.71 10.00 29.18
C ASN A 280 7.86 9.84 27.93
N ILE A 281 8.34 10.24 26.73
CA ILE A 281 7.58 10.10 25.49
C ILE A 281 8.13 8.93 24.70
N GLN A 282 7.26 7.95 24.45
CA GLN A 282 7.54 6.83 23.56
C GLN A 282 7.60 7.31 22.09
N ARG A 283 8.67 6.95 21.36
CA ARG A 283 8.82 7.29 19.95
C ARG A 283 7.93 6.44 19.05
N GLY A 284 8.02 5.11 19.13
CA GLY A 284 7.29 4.13 18.32
C GLY A 284 6.83 2.92 19.12
N ASN A 285 6.19 1.96 18.46
CA ASN A 285 5.75 0.70 19.04
C ASN A 285 6.21 -0.51 18.22
N PRO A 286 7.33 -1.15 18.55
CA PRO A 286 7.91 -2.25 17.77
C PRO A 286 7.04 -3.53 17.72
N LYS A 287 5.94 -3.58 18.49
CA LYS A 287 5.04 -4.75 18.56
C LYS A 287 4.03 -4.80 17.42
N ASP A 288 3.65 -3.63 16.89
CA ASP A 288 2.61 -3.49 15.87
C ASP A 288 3.27 -3.10 14.55
N LYS A 289 3.29 -4.00 13.57
CA LYS A 289 3.83 -3.70 12.24
C LYS A 289 2.92 -2.77 11.46
N ASP A 290 3.53 -1.89 10.71
CA ASP A 290 2.84 -1.02 9.78
C ASP A 290 2.04 -1.80 8.74
N THR A 291 0.93 -1.22 8.32
CA THR A 291 0.10 -1.73 7.25
C THR A 291 -0.49 -0.59 6.43
N TYR A 292 -0.91 -0.86 5.19
CA TYR A 292 -1.70 0.09 4.42
C TYR A 292 -2.79 -0.62 3.63
N PHE A 293 -3.77 0.14 3.18
CA PHE A 293 -4.88 -0.40 2.41
C PHE A 293 -5.32 0.56 1.31
N THR A 294 -6.03 0.01 0.33
CA THR A 294 -6.72 0.78 -0.71
C THR A 294 -8.19 0.43 -0.76
N ILE A 295 -9.01 1.43 -1.12
CA ILE A 295 -10.38 1.25 -1.59
C ILE A 295 -10.43 1.85 -2.98
N GLN A 296 -10.68 1.02 -4.00
CA GLN A 296 -10.57 1.41 -5.39
C GLN A 296 -11.80 1.03 -6.20
N LEU A 297 -12.22 1.95 -7.05
CA LEU A 297 -13.08 1.65 -8.19
C LEU A 297 -12.19 1.23 -9.35
N LYS A 298 -12.50 0.08 -9.97
CA LYS A 298 -11.78 -0.46 -11.13
C LYS A 298 -12.73 -0.54 -12.31
N VAL A 299 -12.20 -0.27 -13.49
CA VAL A 299 -12.92 -0.47 -14.76
C VAL A 299 -12.08 -1.40 -15.61
N GLY A 300 -12.67 -2.50 -16.06
CA GLY A 300 -12.03 -3.52 -16.85
C GLY A 300 -12.64 -3.69 -18.23
N VAL A 301 -11.80 -4.02 -19.18
CA VAL A 301 -12.16 -4.40 -20.55
C VAL A 301 -11.89 -5.89 -20.70
N MET A 302 -12.92 -6.67 -20.97
CA MET A 302 -12.83 -8.11 -21.15
C MET A 302 -12.52 -8.44 -22.60
N LEU A 303 -11.53 -9.31 -22.81
CA LEU A 303 -11.05 -9.76 -24.11
C LEU A 303 -11.36 -11.25 -24.28
N GLY A 304 -11.81 -11.66 -25.47
CA GLY A 304 -12.13 -13.06 -25.75
C GLY A 304 -13.60 -13.45 -25.59
N ARG A 305 -14.45 -12.50 -25.17
CA ARG A 305 -15.90 -12.72 -25.09
C ARG A 305 -16.56 -12.21 -26.38
N GLN A 306 -17.41 -13.03 -26.98
CA GLN A 306 -18.12 -12.68 -28.21
C GLN A 306 -19.62 -12.50 -27.91
N ARG A 307 -20.22 -11.44 -28.46
CA ARG A 307 -21.66 -11.24 -28.40
C ARG A 307 -22.36 -12.26 -29.31
N ARG A 308 -23.41 -12.89 -28.83
CA ARG A 308 -24.27 -13.79 -29.58
C ARG A 308 -25.08 -13.05 -30.64
#